data_5cbd6e5f36a82b166480e4f31cb1d628
#
_entry.id   5cbd6e5f36a82b166480e4f31cb1d628
#
_cell.length_a   1.000
_cell.length_b   1.000
_cell.length_c   1.000
_cell.angle_alpha   90.00
_cell.angle_beta   90.00
_cell.angle_gamma   90.00
#
_symmetry.space_group_name_H-M   'P 1'
#
loop_
_entity.id
_entity.type
_entity.pdbx_description
1 polymer ?
#
loop_
_entity_poly.entity_id
_entity_poly.type
_entity_poly.pdbx_seq_one_letter_code
_entity_poly.pdbx_strand_id
1 'polypeptide(L)'
;MKGKIIFLAAVASALLSGCCNKERTIDFPAVDAPNTTSAIIEKVELTDSVTNVYIRGYHLPKWWIKIVPETYLLADGKKYEIIGSEGIELGSKLHMPADGDSLFTLKFAPLPLRTKSFDLVEGDEEGSWRFVGINLTNKPSTAYDKGLPKHIKITPEALTEVPGFVNKIAESTIRLHLLGYKPSISDIPEIHTGNIVGVSTEHKLVMDQETGIASATFRQYGTATGFLLMEYTNLGTFRIAPGETIDLYVDLGYLDYISTTRNKTGKAAVPVKPLYSNGSIYDCLNNLPYSCDPWEIRLKMGNPSAESYALNADQMTEAIIKEYEETVEMIENKDWHPLAKAMKIAELKLSCIKNVLHADGIRQYGYMIAHNKTYSDEIDFTPDRITEKQRRLVMEKIDLNDTLVMLCENSWTFAIMTPDMVSMLQDESNRYIPKARDNYLLAENGNLTEDQIKEMGKWNDPFFANMCKEIQSDVLKKMATNNSLIQMTPDVPLEELFKTIVAPHKGKVVMVDFWNTWCGPCRQALGLTEPLKSGELADENLVWIYIANETSPISKYLEMIPDIKGLHYRLNDEQWKQLTDKDFDIDGIPSYVLVKKDGSYSLRNDLRNHDKFINTLKAELK
;
A
#
# COMPACT_ATOMS: atom_id res chain seq x y z
N MET A 1 -77.14 15.44 -23.05
CA MET A 1 -76.42 14.22 -23.39
C MET A 1 -75.00 14.37 -22.96
N LYS A 2 -74.56 13.57 -22.06
CA LYS A 2 -73.22 13.48 -21.43
C LYS A 2 -72.81 14.67 -20.56
N GLY A 3 -73.24 14.61 -19.27
CA GLY A 3 -72.78 15.49 -18.21
C GLY A 3 -71.37 15.16 -17.79
N LYS A 4 -70.55 16.20 -17.57
CA LYS A 4 -69.26 16.15 -16.86
C LYS A 4 -69.56 16.39 -15.39
N ILE A 5 -69.39 15.38 -14.59
CA ILE A 5 -69.37 15.49 -13.14
C ILE A 5 -68.01 16.06 -12.76
N ILE A 6 -68.00 17.27 -12.20
CA ILE A 6 -66.79 17.91 -11.58
C ILE A 6 -66.79 17.44 -10.14
N PHE A 7 -65.74 16.66 -9.78
CA PHE A 7 -65.45 16.37 -8.38
C PHE A 7 -64.62 17.55 -7.79
N LEU A 8 -65.34 18.38 -7.03
CA LEU A 8 -64.67 19.29 -6.09
C LEU A 8 -64.22 18.45 -4.89
N ALA A 9 -62.94 18.12 -4.83
CA ALA A 9 -62.32 17.60 -3.61
C ALA A 9 -61.99 18.79 -2.69
N ALA A 10 -62.59 18.76 -1.53
CA ALA A 10 -62.37 19.71 -0.47
C ALA A 10 -60.92 19.70 0.00
N VAL A 11 -60.22 20.82 -0.15
CA VAL A 11 -59.03 21.15 0.59
C VAL A 11 -59.49 21.60 1.97
N ALA A 12 -59.59 20.68 2.89
CA ALA A 12 -59.79 20.99 4.30
C ALA A 12 -58.45 20.89 5.03
N SER A 13 -57.93 22.06 5.39
CA SER A 13 -57.27 22.35 6.67
C SER A 13 -56.50 21.22 7.33
N ALA A 14 -55.21 21.17 7.06
CA ALA A 14 -54.23 20.68 8.02
C ALA A 14 -53.19 21.78 8.30
N LEU A 15 -53.70 22.90 8.83
CA LEU A 15 -52.87 23.84 9.59
C LEU A 15 -53.10 23.50 11.05
N LEU A 16 -52.01 23.30 11.78
CA LEU A 16 -51.87 23.10 13.22
C LEU A 16 -51.57 21.64 13.63
N SER A 17 -50.34 21.25 13.39
CA SER A 17 -49.48 20.67 14.42
C SER A 17 -48.02 20.95 14.04
N GLY A 18 -47.51 22.05 14.55
CA GLY A 18 -46.09 22.27 14.70
C GLY A 18 -45.55 21.25 15.71
N CYS A 19 -45.50 19.99 15.33
CA CYS A 19 -44.60 19.04 15.98
C CYS A 19 -43.22 19.51 15.61
N CYS A 20 -42.50 20.12 16.57
CA CYS A 20 -41.05 20.12 16.55
C CYS A 20 -40.62 18.68 16.21
N ASN A 21 -40.12 18.46 15.02
CA ASN A 21 -39.49 17.19 14.70
C ASN A 21 -38.41 16.98 15.74
N LYS A 22 -38.64 16.07 16.67
CA LYS A 22 -37.70 15.64 17.70
C LYS A 22 -36.61 14.70 17.14
N GLU A 23 -36.64 14.49 15.83
CA GLU A 23 -35.78 13.55 15.11
C GLU A 23 -35.31 14.16 13.80
N ARG A 24 -34.09 13.83 13.43
CA ARG A 24 -33.51 14.17 12.14
C ARG A 24 -32.68 12.99 11.63
N THR A 25 -33.01 12.47 10.45
CA THR A 25 -32.34 11.34 9.81
C THR A 25 -31.65 11.80 8.56
N ILE A 26 -30.41 11.35 8.37
CA ILE A 26 -29.60 11.59 7.18
C ILE A 26 -29.08 10.24 6.69
N ASP A 27 -29.46 9.86 5.46
CA ASP A 27 -28.98 8.65 4.80
C ASP A 27 -27.74 8.97 3.98
N PHE A 28 -26.71 8.14 4.10
CA PHE A 28 -25.43 8.25 3.41
C PHE A 28 -24.87 9.68 3.46
N PRO A 29 -24.58 10.21 4.67
CA PRO A 29 -23.99 11.53 4.80
C PRO A 29 -22.60 11.51 4.15
N ALA A 30 -22.26 12.54 3.38
CA ALA A 30 -20.92 12.68 2.82
C ALA A 30 -19.88 12.89 3.93
N VAL A 31 -18.69 12.31 3.79
CA VAL A 31 -17.57 12.44 4.72
C VAL A 31 -16.40 13.13 4.03
N ASP A 32 -15.88 14.20 4.62
CA ASP A 32 -14.84 15.02 3.98
C ASP A 32 -13.47 14.33 3.95
N ALA A 33 -13.10 13.61 5.01
CA ALA A 33 -11.82 12.92 5.10
C ALA A 33 -11.90 11.65 5.97
N PRO A 34 -12.42 10.53 5.46
CA PRO A 34 -12.28 9.25 6.12
C PRO A 34 -10.85 8.73 5.96
N ASN A 35 -10.37 7.90 6.87
CA ASN A 35 -9.08 7.23 6.75
C ASN A 35 -9.20 5.78 6.26
N THR A 36 -10.40 5.31 5.95
CA THR A 36 -10.66 3.92 5.55
C THR A 36 -11.68 3.83 4.42
N THR A 37 -11.57 2.77 3.62
CA THR A 37 -12.60 2.28 2.70
C THR A 37 -13.27 1.00 3.22
N SER A 38 -12.79 0.47 4.35
CA SER A 38 -13.31 -0.75 4.98
C SER A 38 -14.61 -0.51 5.76
N ALA A 39 -15.06 0.73 5.88
CA ALA A 39 -16.33 1.08 6.50
C ALA A 39 -16.95 2.32 5.87
N ILE A 40 -18.29 2.39 5.91
CA ILE A 40 -19.06 3.55 5.48
C ILE A 40 -20.13 3.91 6.53
N ILE A 41 -20.50 5.18 6.58
CA ILE A 41 -21.63 5.63 7.38
C ILE A 41 -22.89 5.59 6.51
N GLU A 42 -23.75 4.60 6.76
CA GLU A 42 -25.00 4.46 6.00
C GLU A 42 -26.07 5.45 6.43
N LYS A 43 -26.15 5.73 7.72
CA LYS A 43 -27.22 6.58 8.25
C LYS A 43 -26.79 7.23 9.57
N VAL A 44 -27.26 8.44 9.80
CA VAL A 44 -27.18 9.13 11.09
C VAL A 44 -28.59 9.55 11.52
N GLU A 45 -28.96 9.21 12.74
CA GLU A 45 -30.21 9.63 13.37
C GLU A 45 -29.91 10.46 14.61
N LEU A 46 -30.43 11.67 14.64
CA LEU A 46 -30.35 12.57 15.79
C LEU A 46 -31.71 12.64 16.46
N THR A 47 -31.73 12.36 17.76
CA THR A 47 -32.91 12.58 18.61
C THR A 47 -32.54 13.49 19.79
N ASP A 48 -33.51 13.82 20.62
CA ASP A 48 -33.25 14.60 21.84
C ASP A 48 -32.58 13.79 22.96
N SER A 49 -32.47 12.46 22.83
CA SER A 49 -31.91 11.54 23.84
C SER A 49 -30.66 10.78 23.38
N VAL A 50 -30.47 10.58 22.07
CA VAL A 50 -29.37 9.79 21.52
C VAL A 50 -29.05 10.19 20.08
N THR A 51 -27.78 10.07 19.70
CA THR A 51 -27.33 10.07 18.30
C THR A 51 -26.94 8.67 17.90
N ASN A 52 -27.62 8.10 16.91
CA ASN A 52 -27.30 6.81 16.34
C ASN A 52 -26.50 6.98 15.04
N VAL A 53 -25.37 6.30 14.94
CA VAL A 53 -24.55 6.22 13.73
C VAL A 53 -24.53 4.78 13.25
N TYR A 54 -25.10 4.55 12.08
CA TYR A 54 -25.17 3.24 11.43
C TYR A 54 -23.96 3.08 10.53
N ILE A 55 -23.14 2.08 10.82
CA ILE A 55 -21.88 1.82 10.10
C ILE A 55 -21.97 0.44 9.46
N ARG A 56 -21.68 0.39 8.16
CA ARG A 56 -21.44 -0.86 7.46
C ARG A 56 -19.96 -1.08 7.31
N GLY A 57 -19.47 -2.17 7.90
CA GLY A 57 -18.08 -2.58 7.83
C GLY A 57 -17.86 -3.69 6.80
N TYR A 58 -16.76 -3.62 6.08
CA TYR A 58 -16.34 -4.61 5.09
C TYR A 58 -14.97 -5.17 5.46
N HIS A 59 -14.85 -6.50 5.49
CA HIS A 59 -13.56 -7.15 5.66
C HIS A 59 -13.59 -8.56 5.06
N LEU A 60 -12.42 -9.19 4.94
CA LEU A 60 -12.33 -10.58 4.50
C LEU A 60 -13.11 -11.50 5.43
N PRO A 61 -13.77 -12.56 4.91
CA PRO A 61 -14.45 -13.56 5.74
C PRO A 61 -13.54 -14.11 6.83
N LYS A 62 -14.08 -14.28 8.04
CA LYS A 62 -13.37 -14.73 9.25
C LYS A 62 -12.38 -13.72 9.86
N TRP A 63 -12.06 -12.62 9.20
CA TRP A 63 -11.36 -11.49 9.82
C TRP A 63 -12.31 -10.78 10.79
N TRP A 64 -11.84 -9.76 11.49
CA TRP A 64 -12.63 -9.13 12.53
C TRP A 64 -12.53 -7.60 12.49
N ILE A 65 -13.57 -6.98 13.00
CA ILE A 65 -13.66 -5.56 13.30
C ILE A 65 -13.80 -5.43 14.82
N LYS A 66 -13.23 -4.38 15.40
CA LYS A 66 -13.35 -4.04 16.82
C LYS A 66 -13.59 -2.55 16.94
N ILE A 67 -14.56 -2.15 17.75
CA ILE A 67 -14.78 -0.74 18.12
C ILE A 67 -14.44 -0.58 19.59
N VAL A 68 -13.56 0.39 19.89
CA VAL A 68 -13.12 0.61 21.28
C VAL A 68 -14.12 1.42 22.09
N PRO A 69 -14.22 1.21 23.43
CA PRO A 69 -15.14 1.96 24.28
C PRO A 69 -14.85 3.47 24.36
N GLU A 70 -13.63 3.88 24.02
CA GLU A 70 -13.18 5.27 24.01
C GLU A 70 -13.66 6.07 22.80
N THR A 71 -14.40 5.44 21.88
CA THR A 71 -14.96 6.06 20.67
C THR A 71 -15.87 7.25 21.03
N TYR A 72 -15.73 8.35 20.29
CA TYR A 72 -16.52 9.55 20.52
C TYR A 72 -16.87 10.29 19.22
N LEU A 73 -17.89 11.17 19.30
CA LEU A 73 -18.13 12.18 18.27
C LEU A 73 -17.54 13.51 18.71
N LEU A 74 -17.03 14.28 17.75
CA LEU A 74 -16.55 15.65 17.97
C LEU A 74 -17.38 16.62 17.12
N ALA A 75 -18.11 17.53 17.77
CA ALA A 75 -18.88 18.57 17.11
C ALA A 75 -18.70 19.91 17.82
N ASP A 76 -18.44 20.97 17.06
CA ASP A 76 -18.21 22.34 17.59
C ASP A 76 -17.20 22.36 18.76
N GLY A 77 -16.13 21.52 18.69
CA GLY A 77 -15.08 21.41 19.72
C GLY A 77 -15.50 20.65 20.98
N LYS A 78 -16.69 20.06 21.02
CA LYS A 78 -17.19 19.28 22.14
C LYS A 78 -17.23 17.79 21.82
N LYS A 79 -16.75 16.95 22.75
CA LYS A 79 -16.86 15.50 22.69
C LYS A 79 -18.24 15.03 23.14
N TYR A 80 -18.75 14.00 22.45
CA TYR A 80 -19.98 13.28 22.77
C TYR A 80 -19.63 11.80 22.84
N GLU A 81 -19.58 11.28 24.05
CA GLU A 81 -19.12 9.94 24.35
C GLU A 81 -20.06 8.87 23.81
N ILE A 82 -19.51 7.69 23.47
CA ILE A 82 -20.29 6.53 23.14
C ILE A 82 -21.04 6.03 24.38
N ILE A 83 -22.31 5.70 24.24
CA ILE A 83 -23.17 5.23 25.35
C ILE A 83 -23.68 3.80 25.13
N GLY A 84 -23.39 3.20 23.98
CA GLY A 84 -23.73 1.83 23.66
C GLY A 84 -23.59 1.51 22.18
N SER A 85 -23.90 0.25 21.84
CA SER A 85 -23.86 -0.25 20.47
C SER A 85 -24.92 -1.33 20.23
N GLU A 86 -25.26 -1.60 18.97
CA GLU A 86 -26.08 -2.72 18.52
C GLU A 86 -25.39 -3.41 17.34
N GLY A 87 -25.38 -4.74 17.32
CA GLY A 87 -24.70 -5.52 16.27
C GLY A 87 -23.20 -5.68 16.43
N ILE A 88 -22.59 -4.95 17.37
CA ILE A 88 -21.19 -5.09 17.78
C ILE A 88 -21.07 -4.84 19.28
N GLU A 89 -20.23 -5.61 19.98
CA GLU A 89 -19.91 -5.39 21.39
C GLU A 89 -18.61 -4.56 21.49
N LEU A 90 -18.67 -3.44 22.21
CA LEU A 90 -17.53 -2.54 22.38
C LEU A 90 -16.35 -3.26 23.07
N GLY A 91 -15.14 -3.07 22.55
CA GLY A 91 -13.93 -3.74 23.03
C GLY A 91 -13.77 -5.20 22.59
N SER A 92 -14.80 -5.82 22.00
CA SER A 92 -14.80 -7.21 21.54
C SER A 92 -14.65 -7.31 20.02
N LYS A 93 -14.10 -8.44 19.55
CA LYS A 93 -13.94 -8.71 18.11
C LYS A 93 -15.25 -9.19 17.49
N LEU A 94 -15.78 -8.45 16.53
CA LEU A 94 -16.86 -8.90 15.64
C LEU A 94 -16.23 -9.63 14.45
N HIS A 95 -16.34 -10.96 14.39
CA HIS A 95 -15.86 -11.73 13.24
C HIS A 95 -16.79 -11.60 12.05
N MET A 96 -16.20 -11.31 10.90
CA MET A 96 -16.94 -11.08 9.66
C MET A 96 -17.61 -12.37 9.18
N PRO A 97 -18.86 -12.27 8.70
CA PRO A 97 -19.57 -13.39 8.09
C PRO A 97 -18.94 -13.80 6.73
N ALA A 98 -19.50 -14.83 6.09
CA ALA A 98 -18.96 -15.40 4.86
C ALA A 98 -18.96 -14.44 3.66
N ASP A 99 -19.87 -13.46 3.66
CA ASP A 99 -19.94 -12.39 2.65
C ASP A 99 -19.03 -11.19 2.97
N GLY A 100 -18.42 -11.17 4.15
CA GLY A 100 -17.50 -10.11 4.56
C GLY A 100 -18.18 -8.76 4.84
N ASP A 101 -19.48 -8.74 5.11
CA ASP A 101 -20.30 -7.54 5.28
C ASP A 101 -21.05 -7.56 6.62
N SER A 102 -20.95 -6.49 7.41
CA SER A 102 -21.64 -6.37 8.70
C SER A 102 -22.16 -4.96 8.94
N LEU A 103 -23.43 -4.85 9.28
CA LEU A 103 -24.06 -3.60 9.69
C LEU A 103 -24.20 -3.56 11.21
N PHE A 104 -23.78 -2.48 11.84
CA PHE A 104 -23.92 -2.24 13.27
C PHE A 104 -24.21 -0.76 13.57
N THR A 105 -24.69 -0.48 14.77
CA THR A 105 -25.05 0.88 15.20
C THR A 105 -24.24 1.27 16.43
N LEU A 106 -23.61 2.44 16.38
CA LEU A 106 -22.98 3.06 17.54
C LEU A 106 -23.92 4.15 18.09
N LYS A 107 -24.11 4.16 19.39
CA LYS A 107 -24.99 5.08 20.11
C LYS A 107 -24.16 6.06 20.92
N PHE A 108 -24.41 7.35 20.73
CA PHE A 108 -23.67 8.42 21.40
C PHE A 108 -24.60 9.34 22.19
N ALA A 109 -24.06 10.08 23.13
CA ALA A 109 -24.73 11.21 23.73
C ALA A 109 -25.34 12.12 22.66
N PRO A 110 -26.53 12.73 22.89
CA PRO A 110 -27.27 13.40 21.83
C PRO A 110 -26.56 14.65 21.31
N LEU A 111 -26.34 14.69 19.99
CA LEU A 111 -25.93 15.90 19.29
C LEU A 111 -27.14 16.86 19.15
N PRO A 112 -26.91 18.18 19.21
CA PRO A 112 -27.97 19.13 18.91
C PRO A 112 -28.58 18.89 17.52
N LEU A 113 -29.91 18.88 17.41
CA LEU A 113 -30.60 18.64 16.12
C LEU A 113 -30.21 19.59 14.98
N ARG A 114 -29.65 20.76 15.32
CA ARG A 114 -29.15 21.77 14.37
C ARG A 114 -27.70 21.53 13.93
N THR A 115 -27.02 20.52 14.46
CA THR A 115 -25.64 20.18 14.08
C THR A 115 -25.54 20.02 12.57
N LYS A 116 -24.53 20.66 11.96
CA LYS A 116 -24.32 20.64 10.50
C LYS A 116 -23.30 19.59 10.09
N SER A 117 -22.32 19.34 10.92
CA SER A 117 -21.29 18.30 10.73
C SER A 117 -20.69 17.90 12.06
N PHE A 118 -20.09 16.73 12.09
CA PHE A 118 -19.31 16.22 13.22
C PHE A 118 -18.25 15.25 12.71
N ASP A 119 -17.30 14.89 13.58
CA ASP A 119 -16.31 13.84 13.34
C ASP A 119 -16.61 12.64 14.21
N LEU A 120 -16.34 11.43 13.72
CA LEU A 120 -16.31 10.20 14.51
C LEU A 120 -14.85 9.76 14.64
N VAL A 121 -14.41 9.57 15.88
CA VAL A 121 -13.04 9.17 16.22
C VAL A 121 -13.12 7.91 17.08
N GLU A 122 -12.64 6.77 16.55
CA GLU A 122 -12.65 5.51 17.28
C GLU A 122 -11.61 5.51 18.41
N GLY A 123 -10.48 6.19 18.23
CA GLY A 123 -9.42 6.24 19.24
C GLY A 123 -8.15 6.85 18.66
N ASP A 124 -7.06 6.79 19.45
CA ASP A 124 -5.76 7.35 19.09
C ASP A 124 -4.77 6.30 18.58
N GLU A 125 -5.13 5.02 18.58
CA GLU A 125 -4.28 3.92 18.11
C GLU A 125 -4.16 3.93 16.58
N GLU A 126 -3.04 3.45 16.07
CA GLU A 126 -2.84 3.22 14.64
C GLU A 126 -3.89 2.21 14.11
N GLY A 127 -4.52 2.53 12.98
CA GLY A 127 -5.58 1.71 12.39
C GLY A 127 -6.98 1.96 12.95
N SER A 128 -7.15 2.83 13.97
CA SER A 128 -8.47 3.27 14.44
C SER A 128 -9.21 4.03 13.34
N TRP A 129 -10.50 3.78 13.19
CA TRP A 129 -11.30 4.47 12.20
C TRP A 129 -11.59 5.93 12.57
N ARG A 130 -11.44 6.81 11.59
CA ARG A 130 -11.69 8.24 11.72
C ARG A 130 -12.48 8.74 10.53
N PHE A 131 -13.67 9.22 10.79
CA PHE A 131 -14.54 9.82 9.79
C PHE A 131 -14.66 11.31 10.06
N VAL A 132 -13.87 12.10 9.35
CA VAL A 132 -13.77 13.54 9.57
C VAL A 132 -14.73 14.28 8.66
N GLY A 133 -15.51 15.21 9.22
CA GLY A 133 -16.43 16.04 8.47
C GLY A 133 -17.69 15.33 7.99
N ILE A 134 -18.31 14.47 8.81
CA ILE A 134 -19.60 13.82 8.50
C ILE A 134 -20.66 14.92 8.32
N ASN A 135 -21.14 15.08 7.09
CA ASN A 135 -21.99 16.21 6.70
C ASN A 135 -23.49 15.90 6.86
N LEU A 136 -24.14 16.61 7.73
CA LEU A 136 -25.58 16.43 8.00
C LEU A 136 -26.48 17.39 7.21
N THR A 137 -25.95 18.13 6.24
CA THR A 137 -26.76 19.14 5.51
C THR A 137 -27.40 18.60 4.21
N ASN A 138 -27.24 17.31 3.88
CA ASN A 138 -27.63 16.70 2.61
C ASN A 138 -27.01 17.38 1.37
N LYS A 139 -25.95 18.17 1.55
CA LYS A 139 -25.19 18.71 0.44
C LYS A 139 -24.08 17.73 0.10
N PRO A 140 -23.79 17.47 -1.18
CA PRO A 140 -22.62 16.67 -1.52
C PRO A 140 -21.38 17.31 -0.90
N SER A 141 -20.41 16.48 -0.49
CA SER A 141 -19.10 16.97 -0.10
C SER A 141 -18.55 17.85 -1.22
N THR A 142 -18.10 19.04 -0.86
CA THR A 142 -17.64 20.03 -1.85
C THR A 142 -16.13 20.03 -1.97
N ALA A 143 -15.46 19.04 -1.40
CA ALA A 143 -14.00 18.92 -1.41
C ALA A 143 -13.44 18.81 -2.84
N TYR A 144 -14.17 18.14 -3.75
CA TYR A 144 -13.73 17.92 -5.14
C TYR A 144 -13.34 19.19 -5.91
N ASP A 145 -14.08 20.30 -5.74
CA ASP A 145 -13.89 21.48 -6.58
C ASP A 145 -13.41 22.72 -5.83
N LYS A 146 -13.49 22.74 -4.51
CA LYS A 146 -13.29 23.96 -3.72
C LYS A 146 -11.94 24.08 -3.04
N GLY A 147 -11.24 22.98 -2.86
CA GLY A 147 -9.93 22.95 -2.19
C GLY A 147 -8.75 23.18 -3.13
N LEU A 148 -8.91 22.97 -4.44
CA LEU A 148 -7.83 23.12 -5.39
C LEU A 148 -7.49 24.59 -5.65
N PRO A 149 -6.22 24.98 -5.62
CA PRO A 149 -5.80 26.31 -6.03
C PRO A 149 -6.20 26.62 -7.47
N LYS A 150 -6.70 27.83 -7.72
CA LYS A 150 -7.20 28.25 -9.05
C LYS A 150 -6.16 28.20 -10.18
N HIS A 151 -4.88 28.18 -9.84
CA HIS A 151 -3.80 28.11 -10.82
C HIS A 151 -3.50 26.69 -11.31
N ILE A 152 -4.04 25.65 -10.64
CA ILE A 152 -3.87 24.27 -11.10
C ILE A 152 -4.74 24.06 -12.32
N LYS A 153 -4.10 23.75 -13.45
CA LYS A 153 -4.78 23.44 -14.69
C LYS A 153 -5.31 22.00 -14.61
N ILE A 154 -6.62 21.85 -14.49
CA ILE A 154 -7.30 20.56 -14.45
C ILE A 154 -7.38 19.90 -15.83
N THR A 155 -7.41 20.70 -16.90
CA THR A 155 -7.37 20.24 -18.29
C THR A 155 -6.06 20.68 -18.91
N PRO A 156 -5.15 19.75 -19.24
CA PRO A 156 -3.96 20.11 -19.97
C PRO A 156 -4.35 20.70 -21.34
N GLU A 157 -3.80 21.87 -21.66
CA GLU A 157 -3.81 22.36 -23.05
C GLU A 157 -3.09 21.31 -23.90
N ALA A 158 -3.47 21.21 -25.18
CA ALA A 158 -2.84 20.27 -26.10
C ALA A 158 -1.31 20.39 -26.01
N LEU A 159 -0.67 19.35 -25.46
CA LEU A 159 0.78 19.32 -25.30
C LEU A 159 1.40 18.89 -26.61
N THR A 160 2.34 19.67 -27.04
CA THR A 160 3.13 19.38 -28.24
C THR A 160 4.33 18.49 -27.93
N GLU A 161 4.77 18.44 -26.64
CA GLU A 161 5.95 17.67 -26.22
C GLU A 161 5.85 17.28 -24.75
N VAL A 162 6.10 15.98 -24.46
CA VAL A 162 6.21 15.44 -23.11
C VAL A 162 7.69 15.37 -22.75
N PRO A 163 8.13 15.89 -21.59
CA PRO A 163 9.52 15.74 -21.16
C PRO A 163 9.91 14.26 -21.05
N GLY A 164 11.10 13.93 -21.54
CA GLY A 164 11.66 12.58 -21.42
C GLY A 164 12.09 12.25 -19.98
N PHE A 165 12.54 11.02 -19.79
CA PHE A 165 13.14 10.58 -18.55
C PHE A 165 14.44 11.35 -18.25
N VAL A 166 14.62 11.82 -17.01
CA VAL A 166 15.79 12.59 -16.58
C VAL A 166 16.76 11.73 -15.77
N ASN A 167 17.92 11.41 -16.35
CA ASN A 167 19.03 10.72 -15.70
C ASN A 167 19.89 11.70 -14.89
N LYS A 168 19.47 12.03 -13.66
CA LYS A 168 20.18 12.95 -12.76
C LYS A 168 20.04 12.47 -11.32
N ILE A 169 20.98 12.85 -10.47
CA ILE A 169 20.94 12.61 -9.02
C ILE A 169 20.82 13.96 -8.33
N ALA A 170 19.76 14.17 -7.58
CA ALA A 170 19.52 15.40 -6.83
C ALA A 170 18.56 15.16 -5.65
N GLU A 171 18.48 16.12 -4.72
CA GLU A 171 17.45 16.13 -3.70
C GLU A 171 16.15 16.67 -4.28
N SER A 172 15.04 16.00 -3.98
CA SER A 172 13.69 16.41 -4.37
C SER A 172 12.81 16.52 -3.14
N THR A 173 11.80 17.38 -3.23
CA THR A 173 10.86 17.62 -2.13
C THR A 173 9.43 17.44 -2.61
N ILE A 174 8.64 16.69 -1.86
CA ILE A 174 7.20 16.58 -2.03
C ILE A 174 6.53 17.30 -0.87
N ARG A 175 5.55 18.15 -1.19
CA ARG A 175 4.66 18.82 -0.24
C ARG A 175 3.24 18.34 -0.50
N LEU A 176 2.65 17.69 0.49
CA LEU A 176 1.33 17.07 0.39
C LEU A 176 0.29 17.95 1.07
N HIS A 177 -0.66 18.45 0.29
CA HIS A 177 -1.80 19.24 0.73
C HIS A 177 -3.04 18.33 0.79
N LEU A 178 -3.52 18.01 1.98
CA LEU A 178 -4.65 17.13 2.20
C LEU A 178 -5.94 17.95 2.31
N LEU A 179 -6.82 17.83 1.31
CA LEU A 179 -8.12 18.49 1.31
C LEU A 179 -9.06 17.77 2.29
N GLY A 180 -9.73 18.54 3.15
CA GLY A 180 -10.57 17.98 4.22
C GLY A 180 -9.80 17.57 5.50
N TYR A 181 -8.47 17.68 5.52
CA TYR A 181 -7.63 17.29 6.64
C TYR A 181 -7.86 18.15 7.89
N LYS A 182 -7.89 17.49 9.05
CA LYS A 182 -7.86 18.12 10.36
C LYS A 182 -6.65 17.60 11.15
N PRO A 183 -5.65 18.43 11.48
CA PRO A 183 -4.35 18.01 12.02
C PRO A 183 -4.40 17.05 13.21
N SER A 184 -5.38 17.22 14.08
CA SER A 184 -5.50 16.45 15.33
C SER A 184 -6.10 15.04 15.18
N ILE A 185 -6.70 14.72 14.03
CA ILE A 185 -7.51 13.50 13.88
C ILE A 185 -7.41 12.80 12.52
N SER A 186 -6.79 13.41 11.52
CA SER A 186 -6.65 12.76 10.19
C SER A 186 -5.31 12.05 10.07
N ASP A 187 -5.31 10.90 9.41
CA ASP A 187 -4.10 10.18 9.04
C ASP A 187 -3.46 10.79 7.80
N ILE A 188 -2.18 10.51 7.61
CA ILE A 188 -1.41 10.99 6.47
C ILE A 188 -1.19 9.80 5.53
N PRO A 189 -1.50 9.92 4.21
CA PRO A 189 -1.19 8.88 3.26
C PRO A 189 0.32 8.57 3.21
N GLU A 190 0.66 7.32 2.94
CA GLU A 190 2.02 6.92 2.64
C GLU A 190 2.40 7.34 1.23
N ILE A 191 3.63 7.83 1.05
CA ILE A 191 4.21 8.13 -0.27
C ILE A 191 5.28 7.11 -0.60
N HIS A 192 5.14 6.49 -1.76
CA HIS A 192 6.13 5.60 -2.33
C HIS A 192 6.62 6.15 -3.66
N THR A 193 7.91 6.00 -3.95
CA THR A 193 8.48 6.29 -5.27
C THR A 193 9.26 5.09 -5.78
N GLY A 194 9.08 4.77 -7.06
CA GLY A 194 9.85 3.76 -7.78
C GLY A 194 10.94 4.39 -8.65
N ASN A 195 12.13 3.83 -8.65
CA ASN A 195 13.19 4.21 -9.57
C ASN A 195 13.27 3.28 -10.79
N ILE A 196 14.07 3.64 -11.77
CA ILE A 196 14.19 2.90 -13.04
C ILE A 196 14.73 1.47 -12.89
N VAL A 197 15.51 1.20 -11.86
CA VAL A 197 16.02 -0.15 -11.58
C VAL A 197 15.02 -1.02 -10.77
N GLY A 198 13.79 -0.53 -10.60
CA GLY A 198 12.69 -1.27 -10.01
C GLY A 198 12.76 -1.39 -8.48
N VAL A 199 13.36 -0.43 -7.82
CA VAL A 199 13.37 -0.34 -6.36
C VAL A 199 12.37 0.72 -5.92
N SER A 200 11.45 0.33 -5.03
CA SER A 200 10.47 1.22 -4.42
C SER A 200 10.97 1.69 -3.05
N THR A 201 10.79 2.97 -2.78
CA THR A 201 11.15 3.60 -1.50
C THR A 201 9.92 4.28 -0.91
N GLU A 202 9.63 3.96 0.34
CA GLU A 202 8.65 4.67 1.16
C GLU A 202 9.29 5.93 1.76
N HIS A 203 8.61 7.05 1.71
CA HIS A 203 9.07 8.32 2.26
C HIS A 203 8.22 8.72 3.44
N LYS A 204 8.87 8.88 4.60
CA LYS A 204 8.20 9.36 5.81
C LYS A 204 7.90 10.85 5.68
N LEU A 205 6.63 11.19 5.69
CA LEU A 205 6.16 12.56 5.69
C LEU A 205 6.20 13.18 7.09
N VAL A 206 6.61 14.44 7.17
CA VAL A 206 6.55 15.24 8.38
C VAL A 206 5.47 16.29 8.22
N MET A 207 4.47 16.26 9.11
CA MET A 207 3.35 17.21 9.13
C MET A 207 3.74 18.49 9.84
N ASP A 208 3.59 19.62 9.16
CA ASP A 208 3.57 20.94 9.77
C ASP A 208 2.15 21.20 10.32
N GLN A 209 2.03 21.24 11.62
CA GLN A 209 0.75 21.40 12.32
C GLN A 209 0.11 22.79 12.12
N GLU A 210 0.89 23.82 11.77
CA GLU A 210 0.38 25.17 11.54
C GLU A 210 -0.22 25.30 10.16
N THR A 211 0.45 24.74 9.14
CA THR A 211 0.03 24.85 7.75
C THR A 211 -0.85 23.69 7.28
N GLY A 212 -0.81 22.55 7.95
CA GLY A 212 -1.47 21.32 7.52
C GLY A 212 -0.83 20.69 6.27
N ILE A 213 0.43 21.02 5.99
CA ILE A 213 1.20 20.48 4.86
C ILE A 213 2.14 19.41 5.37
N ALA A 214 2.05 18.21 4.82
CA ALA A 214 3.00 17.16 5.09
C ALA A 214 4.10 17.16 4.04
N SER A 215 5.37 17.03 4.42
CA SER A 215 6.48 17.09 3.46
C SER A 215 7.53 16.03 3.69
N ALA A 216 8.18 15.62 2.59
CA ALA A 216 9.37 14.79 2.61
C ALA A 216 10.39 15.33 1.61
N THR A 217 11.67 15.39 2.02
CA THR A 217 12.82 15.66 1.15
C THR A 217 13.68 14.42 1.11
N PHE A 218 14.05 13.98 -0.10
CA PHE A 218 14.78 12.73 -0.29
C PHE A 218 15.76 12.82 -1.46
N ARG A 219 16.80 11.99 -1.40
CA ARG A 219 17.74 11.83 -2.50
C ARG A 219 17.10 11.00 -3.60
N GLN A 220 17.09 11.54 -4.81
CA GLN A 220 16.41 10.94 -5.96
C GLN A 220 17.42 10.57 -7.05
N TYR A 221 17.25 9.38 -7.61
CA TYR A 221 18.09 8.78 -8.65
C TYR A 221 17.28 8.59 -9.93
N GLY A 222 17.35 9.56 -10.82
CA GLY A 222 16.54 9.62 -12.04
C GLY A 222 15.08 10.01 -11.80
N THR A 223 14.33 10.20 -12.87
CA THR A 223 12.88 10.42 -12.79
C THR A 223 12.24 9.28 -11.97
N ALA A 224 11.39 9.63 -11.03
CA ALA A 224 10.63 8.68 -10.25
C ALA A 224 9.14 8.74 -10.58
N THR A 225 8.50 7.59 -10.61
CA THR A 225 7.05 7.46 -10.57
C THR A 225 6.65 7.10 -9.15
N GLY A 226 5.78 7.89 -8.55
CA GLY A 226 5.30 7.67 -7.20
C GLY A 226 3.80 7.46 -7.13
N PHE A 227 3.34 6.94 -6.01
CA PHE A 227 1.93 6.80 -5.68
C PHE A 227 1.69 7.11 -4.21
N LEU A 228 0.45 7.46 -3.89
CA LEU A 228 -0.01 7.66 -2.53
C LEU A 228 -0.92 6.52 -2.12
N LEU A 229 -0.68 6.00 -0.94
CA LEU A 229 -1.47 4.91 -0.37
C LEU A 229 -2.10 5.35 0.94
N MET A 230 -3.39 5.15 1.09
CA MET A 230 -4.07 5.25 2.39
C MET A 230 -4.81 3.95 2.63
N GLU A 231 -4.48 3.26 3.70
CA GLU A 231 -4.91 1.90 3.96
C GLU A 231 -4.53 0.99 2.77
N TYR A 232 -5.48 0.50 2.00
CA TYR A 232 -5.26 -0.34 0.80
C TYR A 232 -5.67 0.37 -0.49
N THR A 233 -5.90 1.69 -0.45
CA THR A 233 -6.41 2.46 -1.58
C THR A 233 -5.32 3.36 -2.16
N ASN A 234 -5.00 3.16 -3.44
CA ASN A 234 -4.14 4.08 -4.18
C ASN A 234 -4.92 5.37 -4.49
N LEU A 235 -4.49 6.49 -3.90
CA LEU A 235 -5.08 7.81 -4.10
C LEU A 235 -4.60 8.50 -5.37
N GLY A 236 -3.67 7.91 -6.10
CA GLY A 236 -3.19 8.43 -7.38
C GLY A 236 -1.69 8.29 -7.55
N THR A 237 -1.26 8.41 -8.80
CA THR A 237 0.15 8.34 -9.21
C THR A 237 0.64 9.69 -9.69
N PHE A 238 1.92 9.95 -9.50
CA PHE A 238 2.59 11.16 -9.94
C PHE A 238 3.99 10.85 -10.47
N ARG A 239 4.59 11.81 -11.18
CA ARG A 239 5.98 11.75 -11.66
C ARG A 239 6.70 12.99 -11.18
N ILE A 240 7.97 12.81 -10.82
CA ILE A 240 8.84 13.87 -10.31
C ILE A 240 10.23 13.72 -10.90
N ALA A 241 10.80 14.80 -11.42
CA ALA A 241 12.19 14.83 -11.87
C ALA A 241 13.15 15.13 -10.70
N PRO A 242 14.42 14.68 -10.75
CA PRO A 242 15.38 14.97 -9.72
C PRO A 242 15.67 16.46 -9.58
N GLY A 243 15.57 16.97 -8.36
CA GLY A 243 15.79 18.38 -8.03
C GLY A 243 14.54 19.23 -8.00
N GLU A 244 13.36 18.63 -8.21
CA GLU A 244 12.10 19.35 -8.13
C GLU A 244 11.58 19.47 -6.70
N THR A 245 10.81 20.54 -6.48
CA THR A 245 9.90 20.67 -5.35
C THR A 245 8.49 20.71 -5.92
N ILE A 246 7.68 19.70 -5.59
CA ILE A 246 6.32 19.60 -6.11
C ILE A 246 5.28 19.69 -5.01
N ASP A 247 4.14 20.28 -5.33
CA ASP A 247 2.95 20.28 -4.49
C ASP A 247 1.97 19.21 -5.00
N LEU A 248 1.56 18.30 -4.12
CA LEU A 248 0.52 17.32 -4.39
C LEU A 248 -0.74 17.69 -3.61
N TYR A 249 -1.87 17.81 -4.28
CA TYR A 249 -3.17 18.11 -3.67
C TYR A 249 -4.04 16.87 -3.74
N VAL A 250 -4.47 16.37 -2.58
CA VAL A 250 -5.22 15.13 -2.44
C VAL A 250 -6.57 15.40 -1.79
N ASP A 251 -7.64 14.94 -2.45
CA ASP A 251 -8.99 14.97 -1.89
C ASP A 251 -9.26 13.67 -1.14
N LEU A 252 -9.25 13.72 0.18
CA LEU A 252 -9.54 12.58 1.05
C LEU A 252 -11.02 12.14 0.99
N GLY A 253 -11.93 13.03 0.60
CA GLY A 253 -13.34 12.70 0.37
C GLY A 253 -13.54 11.69 -0.77
N TYR A 254 -12.52 11.46 -1.60
CA TYR A 254 -12.54 10.41 -2.61
C TYR A 254 -12.76 9.01 -2.02
N LEU A 255 -12.21 8.72 -0.84
CA LEU A 255 -12.39 7.43 -0.17
C LEU A 255 -13.87 7.18 0.18
N ASP A 256 -14.55 8.20 0.72
CA ASP A 256 -16.00 8.13 0.97
C ASP A 256 -16.78 7.98 -0.34
N TYR A 257 -16.43 8.77 -1.35
CA TYR A 257 -17.11 8.75 -2.66
C TYR A 257 -17.11 7.37 -3.29
N ILE A 258 -15.97 6.68 -3.38
CA ILE A 258 -15.88 5.36 -4.01
C ILE A 258 -16.66 4.30 -3.22
N SER A 259 -16.56 4.32 -1.89
CA SER A 259 -17.22 3.35 -1.01
C SER A 259 -18.73 3.57 -0.97
N THR A 260 -19.17 4.80 -0.75
CA THR A 260 -20.60 5.15 -0.63
C THR A 260 -21.33 5.01 -1.95
N THR A 261 -20.73 5.41 -3.08
CA THR A 261 -21.38 5.30 -4.40
C THR A 261 -21.67 3.85 -4.75
N ARG A 262 -20.73 2.95 -4.51
CA ARG A 262 -20.91 1.51 -4.75
C ARG A 262 -22.08 0.96 -3.93
N ASN A 263 -22.14 1.28 -2.66
CA ASN A 263 -23.19 0.79 -1.76
C ASN A 263 -24.56 1.37 -2.08
N LYS A 264 -24.63 2.66 -2.38
CA LYS A 264 -25.88 3.36 -2.68
C LYS A 264 -26.49 2.98 -4.02
N THR A 265 -25.68 2.70 -5.02
CA THR A 265 -26.14 2.50 -6.41
C THR A 265 -25.99 1.06 -6.90
N GLY A 266 -25.26 0.21 -6.20
CA GLY A 266 -24.85 -1.12 -6.66
C GLY A 266 -23.89 -1.12 -7.86
N LYS A 267 -23.39 0.05 -8.25
CA LYS A 267 -22.46 0.24 -9.37
C LYS A 267 -21.12 0.78 -8.88
N ALA A 268 -20.06 0.48 -9.60
CA ALA A 268 -18.78 1.13 -9.36
C ALA A 268 -18.93 2.66 -9.49
N ALA A 269 -18.23 3.40 -8.63
CA ALA A 269 -18.16 4.85 -8.73
C ALA A 269 -17.54 5.24 -10.08
N VAL A 270 -18.03 6.33 -10.68
CA VAL A 270 -17.33 6.93 -11.83
C VAL A 270 -15.98 7.43 -11.32
N PRO A 271 -14.88 6.99 -11.91
CA PRO A 271 -13.58 7.45 -11.46
C PRO A 271 -13.46 8.98 -11.55
N VAL A 272 -13.09 9.59 -10.45
CA VAL A 272 -12.70 10.99 -10.39
C VAL A 272 -11.25 11.05 -9.95
N LYS A 273 -10.54 12.09 -10.36
CA LYS A 273 -9.12 12.21 -10.03
C LYS A 273 -8.95 12.75 -8.61
N PRO A 274 -8.42 11.96 -7.67
CA PRO A 274 -8.24 12.41 -6.29
C PRO A 274 -6.94 13.20 -6.08
N LEU A 275 -5.99 13.12 -7.02
CA LEU A 275 -4.64 13.70 -6.90
C LEU A 275 -4.36 14.68 -8.03
N TYR A 276 -3.87 15.87 -7.68
CA TYR A 276 -3.33 16.86 -8.62
C TYR A 276 -1.93 17.27 -8.20
N SER A 277 -1.08 17.61 -9.17
CA SER A 277 0.29 18.08 -8.92
C SER A 277 0.53 19.48 -9.49
N ASN A 278 1.51 20.17 -8.91
CA ASN A 278 1.98 21.46 -9.36
C ASN A 278 3.48 21.59 -9.09
N GLY A 279 4.23 22.06 -10.06
CA GLY A 279 5.66 22.33 -9.95
C GLY A 279 6.57 21.26 -10.56
N SER A 280 5.99 20.17 -11.11
CA SER A 280 6.77 19.19 -11.90
C SER A 280 6.77 19.52 -13.39
N ILE A 281 7.87 19.21 -14.07
CA ILE A 281 7.90 19.20 -15.54
C ILE A 281 6.90 18.19 -16.12
N TYR A 282 6.45 17.22 -15.30
CA TYR A 282 5.47 16.19 -15.67
C TYR A 282 4.03 16.54 -15.25
N ASP A 283 3.74 17.77 -14.85
CA ASP A 283 2.37 18.16 -14.44
C ASP A 283 1.33 17.89 -15.53
N CYS A 284 1.75 17.93 -16.79
CA CYS A 284 0.93 17.54 -17.92
C CYS A 284 0.44 16.08 -17.87
N LEU A 285 1.30 15.16 -17.43
CA LEU A 285 0.96 13.74 -17.22
C LEU A 285 0.27 13.54 -15.87
N ASN A 286 0.79 14.19 -14.83
CA ASN A 286 0.26 14.08 -13.48
C ASN A 286 -1.18 14.59 -13.39
N ASN A 287 -1.56 15.59 -14.18
CA ASN A 287 -2.89 16.20 -14.17
C ASN A 287 -3.83 15.72 -15.28
N LEU A 288 -3.46 14.66 -16.02
CA LEU A 288 -4.36 14.08 -17.01
C LEU A 288 -5.72 13.70 -16.39
N PRO A 289 -6.85 14.08 -17.02
CA PRO A 289 -8.15 13.63 -16.56
C PRO A 289 -8.28 12.12 -16.85
N TYR A 290 -8.46 11.35 -15.81
CA TYR A 290 -8.83 9.94 -15.93
C TYR A 290 -10.35 9.81 -15.81
N SER A 291 -11.00 9.39 -16.88
CA SER A 291 -12.42 9.04 -16.87
C SER A 291 -12.64 7.52 -16.93
N CYS A 292 -11.59 6.72 -16.73
CA CYS A 292 -11.69 5.27 -16.77
C CYS A 292 -11.55 4.63 -15.39
N ASP A 293 -12.24 3.53 -15.20
CA ASP A 293 -11.92 2.60 -14.13
C ASP A 293 -10.57 1.94 -14.48
N PRO A 294 -9.51 2.13 -13.67
CA PRO A 294 -8.22 1.50 -13.92
C PRO A 294 -8.32 -0.04 -13.95
N TRP A 295 -9.38 -0.62 -13.38
CA TRP A 295 -9.65 -2.05 -13.39
C TRP A 295 -10.30 -2.54 -14.69
N GLU A 296 -10.98 -1.67 -15.45
CA GLU A 296 -11.57 -2.05 -16.75
C GLU A 296 -10.52 -2.27 -17.84
N ILE A 297 -9.37 -1.58 -17.76
CA ILE A 297 -8.36 -1.59 -18.80
C ILE A 297 -7.04 -2.15 -18.28
N ARG A 298 -6.98 -3.45 -18.21
CA ARG A 298 -5.79 -4.24 -17.90
C ARG A 298 -5.79 -5.53 -18.70
N LEU A 299 -4.61 -6.08 -18.93
CA LEU A 299 -4.49 -7.40 -19.55
C LEU A 299 -4.87 -8.49 -18.55
N LYS A 300 -5.95 -9.21 -18.82
CA LYS A 300 -6.48 -10.28 -17.95
C LYS A 300 -5.59 -11.51 -17.94
N MET A 301 -4.91 -11.78 -19.08
CA MET A 301 -3.96 -12.89 -19.21
C MET A 301 -2.75 -12.80 -18.25
N GLY A 302 -2.53 -11.65 -17.63
CA GLY A 302 -1.59 -11.50 -16.52
C GLY A 302 -2.08 -12.03 -15.17
N ASN A 303 -3.37 -12.44 -15.07
CA ASN A 303 -3.93 -13.02 -13.85
C ASN A 303 -4.01 -14.54 -13.97
N PRO A 304 -3.55 -15.29 -12.95
CA PRO A 304 -3.70 -16.74 -12.92
C PRO A 304 -5.17 -17.15 -12.96
N SER A 305 -5.51 -18.12 -13.79
CA SER A 305 -6.86 -18.67 -13.91
C SER A 305 -6.85 -20.13 -14.32
N ALA A 306 -7.99 -20.82 -14.17
CA ALA A 306 -8.15 -22.18 -14.67
C ALA A 306 -7.95 -22.29 -16.19
N GLU A 307 -8.21 -21.22 -16.93
CA GLU A 307 -8.01 -21.18 -18.38
C GLU A 307 -6.52 -21.00 -18.73
N SER A 308 -5.78 -20.16 -17.96
CA SER A 308 -4.38 -19.84 -18.26
C SER A 308 -3.45 -21.05 -18.16
N TYR A 309 -3.70 -22.01 -17.24
CA TYR A 309 -2.83 -23.17 -17.10
C TYR A 309 -2.98 -24.18 -18.24
N ALA A 310 -4.13 -24.20 -18.92
CA ALA A 310 -4.40 -25.12 -20.04
C ALA A 310 -3.65 -24.72 -21.32
N LEU A 311 -3.10 -23.50 -21.39
CA LEU A 311 -2.37 -23.03 -22.57
C LEU A 311 -0.91 -23.48 -22.51
N ASN A 312 -0.36 -23.90 -23.67
CA ASN A 312 1.08 -24.08 -23.83
C ASN A 312 1.79 -22.70 -24.01
N ALA A 313 3.13 -22.70 -24.04
CA ALA A 313 3.92 -21.47 -24.13
C ALA A 313 3.60 -20.62 -25.36
N ASP A 314 3.42 -21.25 -26.55
CA ASP A 314 3.05 -20.53 -27.77
C ASP A 314 1.64 -19.94 -27.65
N GLN A 315 0.65 -20.72 -27.21
CA GLN A 315 -0.73 -20.28 -27.04
C GLN A 315 -0.87 -19.17 -26.00
N MET A 316 -0.15 -19.26 -24.88
CA MET A 316 -0.15 -18.23 -23.84
C MET A 316 0.42 -16.92 -24.38
N THR A 317 1.52 -16.98 -25.13
CA THR A 317 2.15 -15.81 -25.73
C THR A 317 1.23 -15.15 -26.77
N GLU A 318 0.64 -15.94 -27.65
CA GLU A 318 -0.33 -15.46 -28.65
C GLU A 318 -1.56 -14.83 -27.99
N ALA A 319 -2.08 -15.43 -26.91
CA ALA A 319 -3.22 -14.89 -26.16
C ALA A 319 -2.91 -13.54 -25.50
N ILE A 320 -1.70 -13.38 -24.93
CA ILE A 320 -1.24 -12.12 -24.35
C ILE A 320 -1.13 -11.02 -25.43
N ILE A 321 -0.53 -11.34 -26.59
CA ILE A 321 -0.38 -10.39 -27.70
C ILE A 321 -1.75 -9.98 -28.24
N LYS A 322 -2.63 -10.94 -28.49
CA LYS A 322 -3.97 -10.71 -28.99
C LYS A 322 -4.78 -9.80 -28.03
N GLU A 323 -4.76 -10.11 -26.75
CA GLU A 323 -5.43 -9.28 -25.76
C GLU A 323 -4.88 -7.85 -25.72
N TYR A 324 -3.56 -7.68 -25.87
CA TYR A 324 -2.93 -6.38 -26.00
C TYR A 324 -3.47 -5.61 -27.22
N GLU A 325 -3.49 -6.23 -28.40
CA GLU A 325 -3.96 -5.62 -29.66
C GLU A 325 -5.44 -5.20 -29.53
N GLU A 326 -6.31 -6.08 -29.04
CA GLU A 326 -7.73 -5.81 -28.81
C GLU A 326 -7.94 -4.69 -27.79
N THR A 327 -7.12 -4.63 -26.75
CA THR A 327 -7.21 -3.60 -25.70
C THR A 327 -6.73 -2.24 -26.23
N VAL A 328 -5.70 -2.21 -27.06
CA VAL A 328 -5.23 -0.97 -27.73
C VAL A 328 -6.33 -0.43 -28.65
N GLU A 329 -6.95 -1.29 -29.48
CA GLU A 329 -8.06 -0.88 -30.34
C GLU A 329 -9.22 -0.29 -29.54
N MET A 330 -9.55 -0.91 -28.39
CA MET A 330 -10.59 -0.41 -27.49
C MET A 330 -10.24 1.00 -26.94
N ILE A 331 -8.97 1.24 -26.55
CA ILE A 331 -8.52 2.54 -26.05
C ILE A 331 -8.57 3.61 -27.13
N GLU A 332 -8.12 3.28 -28.35
CA GLU A 332 -8.15 4.21 -29.48
C GLU A 332 -9.58 4.71 -29.80
N ASN A 333 -10.58 3.85 -29.58
CA ASN A 333 -11.99 4.17 -29.78
C ASN A 333 -12.63 4.93 -28.60
N LYS A 334 -11.93 5.15 -27.46
CA LYS A 334 -12.45 5.95 -26.33
C LYS A 334 -12.40 7.45 -26.66
N ASP A 335 -13.37 8.19 -26.11
CA ASP A 335 -13.35 9.67 -26.13
C ASP A 335 -12.45 10.20 -25.00
N TRP A 336 -11.16 9.94 -25.10
CA TRP A 336 -10.16 10.36 -24.13
C TRP A 336 -9.19 11.36 -24.74
N HIS A 337 -8.56 12.14 -23.87
CA HIS A 337 -7.46 13.00 -24.28
C HIS A 337 -6.34 12.15 -24.96
N PRO A 338 -5.78 12.59 -26.11
CA PRO A 338 -4.79 11.79 -26.85
C PRO A 338 -3.59 11.36 -26.01
N LEU A 339 -3.09 12.24 -25.12
CA LEU A 339 -1.98 11.91 -24.23
C LEU A 339 -2.38 10.85 -23.17
N ALA A 340 -3.63 10.85 -22.69
CA ALA A 340 -4.12 9.81 -21.79
C ALA A 340 -4.19 8.43 -22.47
N LYS A 341 -4.61 8.39 -23.76
CA LYS A 341 -4.56 7.17 -24.58
C LYS A 341 -3.12 6.68 -24.74
N ALA A 342 -2.21 7.58 -25.14
CA ALA A 342 -0.81 7.23 -25.34
C ALA A 342 -0.14 6.69 -24.06
N MET A 343 -0.36 7.34 -22.90
CA MET A 343 0.12 6.85 -21.62
C MET A 343 -0.43 5.46 -21.26
N LYS A 344 -1.74 5.25 -21.49
CA LYS A 344 -2.36 3.95 -21.19
C LYS A 344 -1.83 2.84 -22.10
N ILE A 345 -1.62 3.15 -23.38
CA ILE A 345 -1.00 2.22 -24.33
C ILE A 345 0.45 1.91 -23.92
N ALA A 346 1.23 2.91 -23.48
CA ALA A 346 2.58 2.70 -22.96
C ALA A 346 2.61 1.77 -21.73
N GLU A 347 1.68 1.93 -20.79
CA GLU A 347 1.50 1.01 -19.65
C GLU A 347 1.16 -0.41 -20.08
N LEU A 348 0.29 -0.57 -21.09
CA LEU A 348 -0.07 -1.89 -21.63
C LEU A 348 1.08 -2.58 -22.34
N LYS A 349 1.92 -1.82 -23.08
CA LYS A 349 3.16 -2.36 -23.69
C LYS A 349 4.02 -3.04 -22.62
N LEU A 350 4.31 -2.36 -21.51
CA LEU A 350 5.09 -2.92 -20.41
C LEU A 350 4.38 -4.07 -19.70
N SER A 351 3.05 -3.99 -19.55
CA SER A 351 2.26 -5.08 -18.98
C SER A 351 2.30 -6.34 -19.84
N CYS A 352 2.27 -6.20 -21.17
CA CYS A 352 2.42 -7.31 -22.11
C CYS A 352 3.77 -8.00 -21.94
N ILE A 353 4.86 -7.23 -21.92
CA ILE A 353 6.23 -7.74 -21.69
C ILE A 353 6.31 -8.47 -20.34
N LYS A 354 5.81 -7.85 -19.28
CA LYS A 354 5.79 -8.43 -17.93
C LYS A 354 5.03 -9.75 -17.90
N ASN A 355 3.86 -9.81 -18.53
CA ASN A 355 3.02 -11.01 -18.53
C ASN A 355 3.71 -12.19 -19.24
N VAL A 356 4.46 -11.95 -20.30
CA VAL A 356 5.26 -12.99 -20.96
C VAL A 356 6.43 -13.44 -20.08
N LEU A 357 7.12 -12.52 -19.42
CA LEU A 357 8.20 -12.85 -18.48
C LEU A 357 7.72 -13.72 -17.31
N HIS A 358 6.48 -13.53 -16.86
CA HIS A 358 5.88 -14.26 -15.75
C HIS A 358 4.94 -15.40 -16.16
N ALA A 359 4.78 -15.69 -17.47
CA ALA A 359 3.78 -16.62 -17.98
C ALA A 359 3.90 -18.04 -17.41
N ASP A 360 5.11 -18.51 -17.12
CA ASP A 360 5.32 -19.82 -16.49
C ASP A 360 4.70 -19.87 -15.09
N GLY A 361 4.97 -18.84 -14.27
CA GLY A 361 4.39 -18.71 -12.93
C GLY A 361 2.87 -18.49 -12.96
N ILE A 362 2.37 -17.70 -13.92
CA ILE A 362 0.92 -17.48 -14.11
C ILE A 362 0.21 -18.81 -14.39
N ARG A 363 0.76 -19.65 -15.26
CA ARG A 363 0.19 -20.96 -15.59
C ARG A 363 0.28 -21.93 -14.41
N GLN A 364 1.40 -21.95 -13.69
CA GLN A 364 1.56 -22.79 -12.50
C GLN A 364 0.55 -22.43 -11.42
N TYR A 365 0.39 -21.15 -11.14
CA TYR A 365 -0.60 -20.69 -10.15
C TYR A 365 -2.04 -20.90 -10.63
N GLY A 366 -2.29 -20.75 -11.95
CA GLY A 366 -3.58 -21.11 -12.56
C GLY A 366 -3.95 -22.58 -12.35
N TYR A 367 -2.98 -23.49 -12.45
CA TYR A 367 -3.15 -24.90 -12.10
C TYR A 367 -3.54 -25.08 -10.63
N MET A 368 -2.85 -24.39 -9.71
CA MET A 368 -3.17 -24.46 -8.28
C MET A 368 -4.61 -24.02 -8.00
N ILE A 369 -5.05 -22.91 -8.60
CA ILE A 369 -6.44 -22.43 -8.49
C ILE A 369 -7.43 -23.47 -9.01
N ALA A 370 -7.19 -24.02 -10.21
CA ALA A 370 -8.08 -24.98 -10.83
C ALA A 370 -8.24 -26.29 -10.05
N HIS A 371 -7.23 -26.66 -9.27
CA HIS A 371 -7.19 -27.90 -8.47
C HIS A 371 -7.35 -27.66 -6.96
N ASN A 372 -7.70 -26.43 -6.53
CA ASN A 372 -7.81 -26.02 -5.12
C ASN A 372 -6.56 -26.35 -4.30
N LYS A 373 -5.37 -26.20 -4.91
CA LYS A 373 -4.07 -26.38 -4.26
C LYS A 373 -3.53 -25.08 -3.69
N THR A 374 -2.70 -25.20 -2.66
CA THR A 374 -1.96 -24.11 -2.02
C THR A 374 -0.46 -24.27 -2.25
N TYR A 375 0.37 -23.30 -1.84
CA TYR A 375 1.83 -23.41 -1.96
C TYR A 375 2.47 -24.50 -1.08
N SER A 376 1.75 -25.00 -0.07
CA SER A 376 2.18 -26.12 0.78
C SER A 376 1.85 -27.49 0.20
N ASP A 377 1.05 -27.55 -0.88
CA ASP A 377 0.68 -28.81 -1.52
C ASP A 377 1.73 -29.23 -2.54
N GLU A 378 1.90 -30.54 -2.73
CA GLU A 378 2.71 -31.05 -3.82
C GLU A 378 2.10 -30.66 -5.17
N ILE A 379 2.89 -29.98 -6.01
CA ILE A 379 2.46 -29.50 -7.33
C ILE A 379 3.08 -30.41 -8.40
N ASP A 380 2.25 -31.23 -9.00
CA ASP A 380 2.60 -32.21 -10.06
C ASP A 380 2.44 -31.64 -11.49
N PHE A 381 2.36 -30.32 -11.61
CA PHE A 381 2.28 -29.60 -12.89
C PHE A 381 3.49 -28.70 -13.09
N THR A 382 4.17 -28.89 -14.21
CA THR A 382 5.24 -28.00 -14.68
C THR A 382 4.89 -27.53 -16.09
N PRO A 383 4.66 -26.23 -16.30
CA PRO A 383 4.38 -25.72 -17.64
C PRO A 383 5.60 -25.89 -18.56
N ASP A 384 5.38 -26.05 -19.85
CA ASP A 384 6.42 -25.87 -20.85
C ASP A 384 6.93 -24.41 -20.81
N ARG A 385 8.26 -24.24 -20.82
CA ARG A 385 8.89 -22.94 -20.54
C ARG A 385 8.69 -21.93 -21.66
N ILE A 386 8.46 -20.67 -21.28
CA ILE A 386 8.66 -19.53 -22.17
C ILE A 386 10.14 -19.46 -22.55
N THR A 387 10.43 -19.52 -23.84
CA THR A 387 11.79 -19.51 -24.38
C THR A 387 12.11 -18.19 -25.08
N GLU A 388 13.34 -18.04 -25.58
CA GLU A 388 13.74 -16.90 -26.41
C GLU A 388 12.79 -16.68 -27.61
N LYS A 389 12.26 -17.76 -28.22
CA LYS A 389 11.32 -17.67 -29.34
C LYS A 389 10.10 -16.80 -29.00
N GLN A 390 9.43 -17.10 -27.89
CA GLN A 390 8.23 -16.39 -27.47
C GLN A 390 8.56 -14.96 -27.04
N ARG A 391 9.65 -14.76 -26.32
CA ARG A 391 10.09 -13.42 -25.89
C ARG A 391 10.43 -12.53 -27.09
N ARG A 392 11.12 -13.04 -28.10
CA ARG A 392 11.40 -12.32 -29.34
C ARG A 392 10.12 -11.98 -30.09
N LEU A 393 9.17 -12.91 -30.20
CA LEU A 393 7.88 -12.65 -30.85
C LEU A 393 7.16 -11.45 -30.22
N VAL A 394 7.15 -11.36 -28.88
CA VAL A 394 6.55 -10.24 -28.19
C VAL A 394 7.31 -8.94 -28.46
N MET A 395 8.64 -8.95 -28.39
CA MET A 395 9.46 -7.76 -28.68
C MET A 395 9.34 -7.26 -30.12
N GLU A 396 9.04 -8.14 -31.08
CA GLU A 396 8.76 -7.77 -32.48
C GLU A 396 7.40 -7.09 -32.66
N LYS A 397 6.43 -7.44 -31.79
CA LYS A 397 5.05 -6.92 -31.82
C LYS A 397 4.86 -5.66 -30.99
N ILE A 398 5.62 -5.50 -29.93
CA ILE A 398 5.48 -4.42 -28.95
C ILE A 398 6.64 -3.45 -29.10
N ASP A 399 6.37 -2.29 -29.68
CA ASP A 399 7.37 -1.21 -29.80
C ASP A 399 7.58 -0.50 -28.46
N LEU A 400 8.76 -0.67 -27.87
CA LEU A 400 9.19 -0.02 -26.63
C LEU A 400 10.04 1.25 -26.85
N ASN A 401 10.18 1.73 -28.09
CA ASN A 401 10.95 2.95 -28.38
C ASN A 401 10.15 4.25 -28.11
N ASP A 402 8.98 4.12 -27.52
CA ASP A 402 8.15 5.21 -27.06
C ASP A 402 8.70 5.79 -25.74
N THR A 403 9.00 7.08 -25.72
CA THR A 403 9.54 7.76 -24.51
C THR A 403 8.60 7.69 -23.31
N LEU A 404 7.30 7.53 -23.53
CA LEU A 404 6.31 7.42 -22.46
C LEU A 404 6.45 6.14 -21.63
N VAL A 405 7.00 5.05 -22.19
CA VAL A 405 7.18 3.78 -21.45
C VAL A 405 8.08 3.95 -20.22
N MET A 406 9.06 4.86 -20.30
CA MET A 406 9.96 5.15 -19.18
C MET A 406 9.29 5.97 -18.07
N LEU A 407 8.16 6.59 -18.34
CA LEU A 407 7.38 7.41 -17.42
C LEU A 407 6.18 6.67 -16.82
N CYS A 408 6.01 5.38 -17.15
CA CYS A 408 4.96 4.53 -16.60
C CYS A 408 5.34 4.00 -15.21
N GLU A 409 4.34 3.72 -14.38
CA GLU A 409 4.53 3.12 -13.06
C GLU A 409 5.25 1.77 -13.15
N ASN A 410 4.97 0.99 -14.18
CA ASN A 410 5.58 -0.32 -14.42
C ASN A 410 6.85 -0.28 -15.29
N SER A 411 7.49 0.88 -15.46
CA SER A 411 8.78 1.02 -16.20
C SER A 411 9.90 0.13 -15.63
N TRP A 412 9.81 -0.26 -14.35
CA TRP A 412 10.71 -1.25 -13.75
C TRP A 412 10.73 -2.60 -14.49
N THR A 413 9.79 -2.86 -15.40
CA THR A 413 9.80 -4.04 -16.27
C THR A 413 11.09 -4.16 -17.08
N PHE A 414 11.72 -3.03 -17.44
CA PHE A 414 13.03 -3.04 -18.08
C PHE A 414 14.10 -3.73 -17.22
N ALA A 415 14.03 -3.57 -15.91
CA ALA A 415 15.01 -4.12 -14.97
C ALA A 415 14.97 -5.66 -14.84
N ILE A 416 13.92 -6.31 -15.34
CA ILE A 416 13.75 -7.78 -15.30
C ILE A 416 13.81 -8.42 -16.70
N MET A 417 14.11 -7.64 -17.74
CA MET A 417 14.23 -8.19 -19.10
C MET A 417 15.42 -9.13 -19.22
N THR A 418 15.22 -10.19 -20.01
CA THR A 418 16.27 -11.15 -20.33
C THR A 418 17.26 -10.61 -21.38
N PRO A 419 18.50 -11.11 -21.48
CA PRO A 419 19.50 -10.61 -22.42
C PRO A 419 19.05 -10.60 -23.89
N ASP A 420 18.26 -11.59 -24.31
CA ASP A 420 17.69 -11.67 -25.65
C ASP A 420 16.71 -10.51 -25.93
N MET A 421 15.86 -10.15 -24.96
CA MET A 421 14.95 -9.01 -25.08
C MET A 421 15.71 -7.69 -25.07
N VAL A 422 16.67 -7.54 -24.15
CA VAL A 422 17.54 -6.35 -24.04
C VAL A 422 18.27 -6.06 -25.33
N SER A 423 18.76 -7.09 -26.05
CA SER A 423 19.45 -6.93 -27.34
C SER A 423 18.58 -6.33 -28.45
N MET A 424 17.25 -6.36 -28.31
CA MET A 424 16.28 -5.83 -29.26
C MET A 424 15.88 -4.37 -28.98
N LEU A 425 16.22 -3.83 -27.81
CA LEU A 425 15.97 -2.42 -27.50
C LEU A 425 16.83 -1.52 -28.41
N GLN A 426 16.25 -0.44 -28.93
CA GLN A 426 16.98 0.51 -29.77
C GLN A 426 17.80 1.49 -28.92
N ASP A 427 17.23 1.97 -27.82
CA ASP A 427 17.93 2.88 -26.90
C ASP A 427 19.00 2.11 -26.13
N GLU A 428 20.25 2.50 -26.32
CA GLU A 428 21.39 1.88 -25.67
C GLU A 428 21.37 2.06 -24.13
N SER A 429 20.88 3.21 -23.64
CA SER A 429 20.79 3.47 -22.21
C SER A 429 19.85 2.50 -21.52
N ASN A 430 18.74 2.14 -22.17
CA ASN A 430 17.78 1.17 -21.63
C ASN A 430 18.36 -0.26 -21.55
N ARG A 431 19.34 -0.59 -22.41
CA ARG A 431 20.03 -1.89 -22.37
C ARG A 431 20.83 -2.12 -21.10
N TYR A 432 21.23 -1.04 -20.41
CA TYR A 432 22.02 -1.15 -19.17
C TYR A 432 21.14 -1.38 -17.92
N ILE A 433 19.83 -1.15 -18.00
CA ILE A 433 18.93 -1.17 -16.82
C ILE A 433 18.96 -2.49 -16.06
N PRO A 434 18.87 -3.69 -16.68
CA PRO A 434 18.93 -4.95 -15.93
C PRO A 434 20.24 -5.13 -15.15
N LYS A 435 21.37 -4.84 -15.81
CA LYS A 435 22.67 -4.93 -15.15
C LYS A 435 22.89 -3.84 -14.09
N ALA A 436 22.30 -2.66 -14.31
CA ALA A 436 22.31 -1.59 -13.31
C ALA A 436 21.52 -2.01 -12.06
N ARG A 437 20.40 -2.74 -12.23
CA ARG A 437 19.66 -3.32 -11.10
C ARG A 437 20.52 -4.29 -10.30
N ASP A 438 21.19 -5.24 -10.95
CA ASP A 438 22.06 -6.19 -10.26
C ASP A 438 23.14 -5.47 -9.45
N ASN A 439 23.79 -4.49 -10.06
CA ASN A 439 24.81 -3.68 -9.39
C ASN A 439 24.23 -2.79 -8.27
N TYR A 440 23.03 -2.28 -8.44
CA TYR A 440 22.32 -1.53 -7.42
C TYR A 440 22.07 -2.38 -6.17
N LEU A 441 21.59 -3.62 -6.34
CA LEU A 441 21.35 -4.55 -5.24
C LEU A 441 22.64 -4.93 -4.51
N LEU A 442 23.76 -5.04 -5.23
CA LEU A 442 25.08 -5.21 -4.62
C LEU A 442 25.49 -3.97 -3.84
N ALA A 443 25.29 -2.78 -4.39
CA ALA A 443 25.60 -1.51 -3.72
C ALA A 443 24.79 -1.31 -2.43
N GLU A 444 23.50 -1.66 -2.43
CA GLU A 444 22.64 -1.62 -1.24
C GLU A 444 23.08 -2.56 -0.12
N ASN A 445 23.91 -3.56 -0.45
CA ASN A 445 24.51 -4.48 0.51
C ASN A 445 26.00 -4.19 0.77
N GLY A 446 26.55 -3.13 0.21
CA GLY A 446 27.97 -2.77 0.38
C GLY A 446 28.94 -3.70 -0.37
N ASN A 447 28.44 -4.52 -1.30
CA ASN A 447 29.17 -5.61 -1.96
C ASN A 447 29.58 -5.30 -3.41
N LEU A 448 29.36 -4.07 -3.89
CA LEU A 448 29.76 -3.67 -5.24
C LEU A 448 31.29 -3.56 -5.34
N THR A 449 31.88 -4.26 -6.30
CA THR A 449 33.33 -4.31 -6.48
C THR A 449 33.87 -3.15 -7.33
N GLU A 450 35.14 -2.82 -7.18
CA GLU A 450 35.84 -1.83 -8.01
C GLU A 450 35.80 -2.17 -9.51
N ASP A 451 35.84 -3.45 -9.88
CA ASP A 451 35.79 -3.87 -11.29
C ASP A 451 34.39 -3.68 -11.89
N GLN A 452 33.33 -3.93 -11.11
CA GLN A 452 31.95 -3.63 -11.53
C GLN A 452 31.75 -2.12 -11.71
N ILE A 453 32.31 -1.30 -10.81
CA ILE A 453 32.26 0.16 -10.93
C ILE A 453 32.99 0.63 -12.20
N LYS A 454 34.19 0.07 -12.48
CA LYS A 454 34.96 0.38 -13.70
C LYS A 454 34.21 -0.04 -14.95
N GLU A 455 33.52 -1.19 -14.92
CA GLU A 455 32.73 -1.66 -16.05
C GLU A 455 31.57 -0.71 -16.35
N MET A 456 30.79 -0.30 -15.33
CA MET A 456 29.75 0.70 -15.49
C MET A 456 30.28 2.05 -16.00
N GLY A 457 31.51 2.42 -15.64
CA GLY A 457 32.17 3.63 -16.11
C GLY A 457 32.47 3.65 -17.60
N LYS A 458 32.35 2.51 -18.31
CA LYS A 458 32.49 2.41 -19.77
C LYS A 458 31.16 2.62 -20.51
N TRP A 459 30.03 2.66 -19.78
CA TRP A 459 28.73 2.90 -20.39
C TRP A 459 28.60 4.33 -20.87
N ASN A 460 27.80 4.56 -21.90
CA ASN A 460 27.64 5.88 -22.48
C ASN A 460 27.03 6.91 -21.53
N ASP A 461 26.24 6.43 -20.55
CA ASP A 461 25.64 7.27 -19.51
C ASP A 461 26.30 6.97 -18.15
N PRO A 462 26.98 7.94 -17.52
CA PRO A 462 27.59 7.76 -16.20
C PRO A 462 26.59 7.71 -15.05
N PHE A 463 25.30 7.93 -15.32
CA PHE A 463 24.24 8.00 -14.30
C PHE A 463 24.21 6.75 -13.41
N PHE A 464 24.16 5.55 -14.00
CA PHE A 464 24.08 4.30 -13.25
C PHE A 464 25.32 4.05 -12.38
N ALA A 465 26.50 4.35 -12.90
CA ALA A 465 27.73 4.22 -12.13
C ALA A 465 27.77 5.17 -10.94
N ASN A 466 27.34 6.41 -11.13
CA ASN A 466 27.30 7.40 -10.06
C ASN A 466 26.24 7.05 -9.01
N MET A 467 25.07 6.58 -9.43
CA MET A 467 24.00 6.09 -8.54
C MET A 467 24.51 4.96 -7.64
N CYS A 468 25.07 3.91 -8.22
CA CYS A 468 25.56 2.76 -7.45
C CYS A 468 26.71 3.14 -6.51
N LYS A 469 27.64 4.01 -6.93
CA LYS A 469 28.73 4.53 -6.07
C LYS A 469 28.20 5.30 -4.87
N GLU A 470 27.24 6.20 -5.09
CA GLU A 470 26.66 7.02 -4.02
C GLU A 470 25.95 6.12 -3.00
N ILE A 471 25.09 5.21 -3.47
CA ILE A 471 24.38 4.26 -2.63
C ILE A 471 25.36 3.42 -1.80
N GLN A 472 26.38 2.80 -2.42
CA GLN A 472 27.37 2.04 -1.70
C GLN A 472 28.13 2.87 -0.66
N SER A 473 28.51 4.11 -1.02
CA SER A 473 29.19 5.02 -0.09
C SER A 473 28.33 5.28 1.16
N ASP A 474 27.03 5.51 0.98
CA ASP A 474 26.11 5.76 2.10
C ASP A 474 25.89 4.51 2.95
N VAL A 475 25.78 3.35 2.32
CA VAL A 475 25.70 2.05 3.02
C VAL A 475 26.96 1.82 3.86
N LEU A 476 28.14 2.00 3.28
CA LEU A 476 29.42 1.80 4.00
C LEU A 476 29.58 2.78 5.17
N LYS A 477 29.10 4.03 5.04
CA LYS A 477 29.05 4.99 6.16
C LYS A 477 28.11 4.51 7.27
N LYS A 478 26.90 4.08 6.91
CA LYS A 478 25.93 3.51 7.88
C LYS A 478 26.50 2.27 8.57
N MET A 479 27.16 1.39 7.83
CA MET A 479 27.84 0.22 8.40
C MET A 479 28.94 0.63 9.39
N ALA A 480 29.78 1.61 9.04
CA ALA A 480 30.83 2.09 9.93
C ALA A 480 30.27 2.68 11.24
N THR A 481 29.10 3.28 11.20
CA THR A 481 28.46 3.89 12.38
C THR A 481 27.66 2.88 13.20
N ASN A 482 26.89 2.00 12.54
CA ASN A 482 25.87 1.16 13.16
C ASN A 482 26.21 -0.34 13.18
N ASN A 483 27.38 -0.76 12.64
CA ASN A 483 27.72 -2.18 12.55
C ASN A 483 27.87 -2.86 13.92
N SER A 484 28.14 -2.08 14.97
CA SER A 484 28.16 -2.57 16.36
C SER A 484 26.79 -3.02 16.87
N LEU A 485 25.69 -2.63 16.19
CA LEU A 485 24.35 -3.07 16.50
C LEU A 485 24.07 -4.48 15.96
N ILE A 486 24.81 -4.92 14.93
CA ILE A 486 24.65 -6.27 14.37
C ILE A 486 25.60 -7.21 15.10
N GLN A 487 25.05 -8.26 15.70
CA GLN A 487 25.82 -9.28 16.35
C GLN A 487 26.59 -10.12 15.33
N MET A 488 27.83 -10.45 15.63
CA MET A 488 28.61 -11.38 14.80
C MET A 488 27.93 -12.76 14.84
N THR A 489 27.58 -13.27 13.66
CA THR A 489 27.04 -14.63 13.57
C THR A 489 28.12 -15.64 13.93
N PRO A 490 27.83 -16.60 14.83
CA PRO A 490 28.81 -17.60 15.22
C PRO A 490 29.31 -18.44 14.03
N ASP A 491 30.61 -18.65 13.96
CA ASP A 491 31.25 -19.57 12.98
C ASP A 491 31.24 -20.99 13.55
N VAL A 492 30.12 -21.69 13.36
CA VAL A 492 29.87 -23.03 13.89
C VAL A 492 29.10 -23.85 12.82
N PRO A 493 29.07 -25.20 12.95
CA PRO A 493 28.21 -26.02 12.12
C PRO A 493 26.74 -25.50 12.15
N LEU A 494 26.07 -25.54 11.02
CA LEU A 494 24.74 -24.93 10.87
C LEU A 494 23.72 -25.46 11.90
N GLU A 495 23.79 -26.75 12.21
CA GLU A 495 22.93 -27.41 13.22
C GLU A 495 23.18 -26.97 14.67
N GLU A 496 24.30 -26.31 14.94
CA GLU A 496 24.66 -25.74 16.24
C GLU A 496 24.35 -24.23 16.33
N LEU A 497 23.98 -23.59 15.20
CA LEU A 497 23.87 -22.14 15.09
C LEU A 497 22.89 -21.56 16.11
N PHE A 498 21.65 -22.04 16.14
CA PHE A 498 20.63 -21.53 17.06
C PHE A 498 21.04 -21.68 18.52
N LYS A 499 21.51 -22.87 18.88
CA LYS A 499 21.97 -23.16 20.25
C LYS A 499 23.11 -22.23 20.66
N THR A 500 24.05 -21.95 19.74
CA THR A 500 25.17 -21.05 19.99
C THR A 500 24.73 -19.58 20.14
N ILE A 501 23.74 -19.14 19.37
CA ILE A 501 23.15 -17.79 19.51
C ILE A 501 22.51 -17.60 20.89
N VAL A 502 21.77 -18.57 21.39
CA VAL A 502 21.01 -18.43 22.65
C VAL A 502 21.82 -18.83 23.90
N ALA A 503 22.92 -19.58 23.75
CA ALA A 503 23.72 -20.10 24.87
C ALA A 503 24.24 -19.02 25.86
N PRO A 504 24.65 -17.80 25.42
CA PRO A 504 25.08 -16.74 26.33
C PRO A 504 23.99 -16.26 27.30
N HIS A 505 22.73 -16.59 27.03
CA HIS A 505 21.56 -16.13 27.79
C HIS A 505 20.94 -17.21 28.68
N LYS A 506 21.70 -18.27 28.96
CA LYS A 506 21.24 -19.36 29.86
C LYS A 506 20.78 -18.80 31.21
N GLY A 507 19.64 -19.27 31.68
CA GLY A 507 19.03 -18.80 32.93
C GLY A 507 18.09 -17.60 32.76
N LYS A 508 17.99 -17.05 31.56
CA LYS A 508 17.06 -15.99 31.18
C LYS A 508 15.98 -16.52 30.24
N VAL A 509 14.87 -15.79 30.16
CA VAL A 509 13.86 -15.98 29.12
C VAL A 509 14.35 -15.25 27.86
N VAL A 510 14.36 -15.94 26.71
CA VAL A 510 14.75 -15.31 25.46
C VAL A 510 13.58 -15.36 24.47
N MET A 511 13.19 -14.21 23.98
CA MET A 511 12.25 -14.09 22.87
C MET A 511 13.04 -13.87 21.58
N VAL A 512 12.95 -14.83 20.66
CA VAL A 512 13.57 -14.75 19.34
C VAL A 512 12.50 -14.46 18.31
N ASP A 513 12.65 -13.36 17.56
CA ASP A 513 11.75 -12.91 16.51
C ASP A 513 12.43 -13.06 15.14
N PHE A 514 11.84 -13.88 14.26
CA PHE A 514 12.23 -14.01 12.86
C PHE A 514 11.46 -12.99 12.04
N TRP A 515 12.19 -12.04 11.46
CA TRP A 515 11.62 -10.91 10.75
C TRP A 515 12.44 -10.49 9.54
N ASN A 516 11.90 -9.59 8.71
CA ASN A 516 12.67 -8.92 7.65
C ASN A 516 12.12 -7.50 7.43
N THR A 517 12.93 -6.61 6.89
CA THR A 517 12.59 -5.19 6.69
C THR A 517 11.41 -4.96 5.75
N TRP A 518 11.18 -5.86 4.81
CA TRP A 518 10.08 -5.85 3.86
C TRP A 518 8.78 -6.47 4.40
N CYS A 519 8.83 -7.13 5.56
CA CYS A 519 7.70 -7.82 6.16
C CYS A 519 6.77 -6.82 6.88
N GLY A 520 5.68 -6.41 6.25
CA GLY A 520 4.69 -5.49 6.83
C GLY A 520 4.13 -5.96 8.18
N PRO A 521 3.61 -7.21 8.31
CA PRO A 521 3.14 -7.74 9.61
C PRO A 521 4.22 -7.77 10.70
N CYS A 522 5.50 -8.00 10.33
CA CYS A 522 6.61 -7.94 11.30
C CYS A 522 6.81 -6.52 11.81
N ARG A 523 6.81 -5.53 10.92
CA ARG A 523 6.97 -4.11 11.27
C ARG A 523 5.85 -3.65 12.21
N GLN A 524 4.62 -4.06 11.95
CA GLN A 524 3.48 -3.79 12.82
C GLN A 524 3.67 -4.43 14.20
N ALA A 525 4.07 -5.71 14.26
CA ALA A 525 4.34 -6.40 15.52
C ALA A 525 5.47 -5.73 16.32
N LEU A 526 6.53 -5.27 15.65
CA LEU A 526 7.62 -4.51 16.28
C LEU A 526 7.10 -3.20 16.88
N GLY A 527 6.28 -2.43 16.16
CA GLY A 527 5.65 -1.20 16.67
C GLY A 527 4.85 -1.42 17.96
N LEU A 528 4.12 -2.54 18.05
CA LEU A 528 3.36 -2.92 19.24
C LEU A 528 4.25 -3.42 20.39
N THR A 529 5.38 -4.06 20.12
CA THR A 529 6.24 -4.66 21.15
C THR A 529 7.29 -3.69 21.72
N GLU A 530 7.75 -2.71 20.97
CA GLU A 530 8.77 -1.76 21.43
C GLU A 530 8.37 -0.99 22.71
N PRO A 531 7.15 -0.43 22.85
CA PRO A 531 6.73 0.22 24.09
C PRO A 531 6.73 -0.73 25.29
N LEU A 532 6.43 -2.01 25.09
CA LEU A 532 6.37 -3.01 26.17
C LEU A 532 7.74 -3.26 26.82
N LYS A 533 8.84 -3.15 26.06
CA LYS A 533 10.20 -3.39 26.55
C LYS A 533 10.67 -2.35 27.57
N SER A 534 10.06 -1.16 27.55
CA SER A 534 10.31 -0.12 28.54
C SER A 534 9.18 -0.02 29.57
N GLY A 535 8.08 -0.75 29.36
CA GLY A 535 6.87 -0.77 30.16
C GLY A 535 6.66 -2.10 30.88
N GLU A 536 5.58 -2.78 30.56
CA GLU A 536 5.11 -3.96 31.31
C GLU A 536 5.94 -5.24 31.11
N LEU A 537 6.84 -5.28 30.12
CA LEU A 537 7.81 -6.36 29.90
C LEU A 537 9.25 -5.88 30.13
N ALA A 538 9.45 -4.79 30.87
CA ALA A 538 10.76 -4.31 31.27
C ALA A 538 11.32 -5.20 32.38
N ASP A 539 12.11 -6.22 31.99
CA ASP A 539 12.74 -7.18 32.92
C ASP A 539 14.15 -7.52 32.42
N GLU A 540 15.14 -7.47 33.32
CA GLU A 540 16.54 -7.80 33.02
C GLU A 540 16.76 -9.29 32.69
N ASN A 541 15.81 -10.16 33.06
CA ASN A 541 15.81 -11.57 32.74
C ASN A 541 15.10 -11.90 31.43
N LEU A 542 14.62 -10.88 30.68
CA LEU A 542 14.06 -11.04 29.34
C LEU A 542 15.05 -10.50 28.30
N VAL A 543 15.48 -11.37 27.43
CA VAL A 543 16.38 -11.03 26.32
C VAL A 543 15.61 -11.06 25.00
N TRP A 544 15.79 -10.04 24.20
CA TRP A 544 15.19 -9.91 22.87
C TRP A 544 16.26 -10.18 21.80
N ILE A 545 16.01 -11.15 20.93
CA ILE A 545 16.86 -11.49 19.80
C ILE A 545 16.04 -11.38 18.53
N TYR A 546 16.59 -10.68 17.54
CA TYR A 546 15.99 -10.45 16.23
C TYR A 546 16.83 -11.10 15.16
N ILE A 547 16.26 -12.00 14.39
CA ILE A 547 16.93 -12.72 13.30
C ILE A 547 16.29 -12.31 11.99
N ALA A 548 17.10 -11.72 11.10
CA ALA A 548 16.76 -11.39 9.73
C ALA A 548 17.74 -12.06 8.77
N ASN A 549 17.48 -12.03 7.48
CA ASN A 549 18.39 -12.53 6.47
C ASN A 549 18.79 -11.47 5.43
N GLU A 550 19.60 -11.88 4.46
CA GLU A 550 20.15 -11.02 3.41
C GLU A 550 19.10 -10.47 2.43
N THR A 551 17.84 -10.96 2.45
CA THR A 551 16.73 -10.35 1.70
C THR A 551 16.29 -9.00 2.29
N SER A 552 16.68 -8.70 3.53
CA SER A 552 16.66 -7.35 4.08
C SER A 552 17.90 -6.59 3.60
N PRO A 553 17.80 -5.62 2.67
CA PRO A 553 18.96 -4.82 2.26
C PRO A 553 19.63 -4.20 3.47
N ILE A 554 20.95 -4.28 3.54
CA ILE A 554 21.72 -3.82 4.72
C ILE A 554 21.49 -2.33 5.00
N SER A 555 21.30 -1.52 3.95
CA SER A 555 20.98 -0.10 4.06
C SER A 555 19.70 0.12 4.88
N LYS A 556 18.62 -0.59 4.55
CA LYS A 556 17.32 -0.50 5.23
C LYS A 556 17.36 -1.15 6.62
N TYR A 557 18.09 -2.26 6.73
CA TYR A 557 18.24 -2.94 8.01
C TYR A 557 18.95 -2.05 9.04
N LEU A 558 20.07 -1.41 8.66
CA LEU A 558 20.82 -0.47 9.52
C LEU A 558 20.05 0.83 9.83
N GLU A 559 19.07 1.18 9.03
CA GLU A 559 18.18 2.31 9.29
C GLU A 559 17.13 1.97 10.37
N MET A 560 16.64 0.72 10.39
CA MET A 560 15.55 0.30 11.27
C MET A 560 16.01 -0.18 12.64
N ILE A 561 17.10 -0.96 12.71
CA ILE A 561 17.53 -1.61 13.97
C ILE A 561 17.92 -0.67 15.11
N PRO A 562 18.34 0.59 14.93
CA PRO A 562 18.55 1.52 16.05
C PRO A 562 17.30 1.77 16.90
N ASP A 563 16.12 1.69 16.30
CA ASP A 563 14.84 1.91 16.98
C ASP A 563 14.24 0.62 17.58
N ILE A 564 14.91 -0.53 17.39
CA ILE A 564 14.47 -1.84 17.86
C ILE A 564 15.43 -2.35 18.95
N LYS A 565 15.01 -2.29 20.21
CA LYS A 565 15.86 -2.72 21.36
C LYS A 565 16.02 -4.22 21.40
N GLY A 566 17.25 -4.70 21.29
CA GLY A 566 17.58 -6.13 21.34
C GLY A 566 18.90 -6.46 20.65
N LEU A 567 19.15 -7.76 20.49
CA LEU A 567 20.33 -8.29 19.80
C LEU A 567 19.93 -8.65 18.36
N HIS A 568 20.61 -8.11 17.39
CA HIS A 568 20.28 -8.24 15.98
C HIS A 568 21.25 -9.16 15.25
N TYR A 569 20.75 -10.22 14.64
CA TYR A 569 21.51 -11.12 13.77
C TYR A 569 21.00 -11.00 12.34
N ARG A 570 21.92 -10.87 11.37
CA ARG A 570 21.60 -10.89 9.94
C ARG A 570 22.31 -12.07 9.29
N LEU A 571 21.54 -13.11 9.00
CA LEU A 571 22.05 -14.39 8.52
C LEU A 571 22.17 -14.42 6.99
N ASN A 572 23.10 -15.24 6.48
CA ASN A 572 23.10 -15.59 5.07
C ASN A 572 21.98 -16.60 4.75
N ASP A 573 21.80 -16.91 3.45
CA ASP A 573 20.72 -17.77 2.99
C ASP A 573 20.79 -19.21 3.53
N GLU A 574 21.99 -19.78 3.65
CA GLU A 574 22.17 -21.14 4.18
C GLU A 574 21.83 -21.21 5.67
N GLN A 575 22.28 -20.23 6.45
CA GLN A 575 22.00 -20.12 7.89
C GLN A 575 20.52 -19.88 8.15
N TRP A 576 19.90 -19.02 7.35
CA TRP A 576 18.47 -18.75 7.43
C TRP A 576 17.65 -20.03 7.16
N LYS A 577 17.92 -20.71 6.04
CA LYS A 577 17.25 -21.97 5.69
C LYS A 577 17.47 -23.08 6.71
N GLN A 578 18.66 -23.13 7.33
CA GLN A 578 18.88 -24.09 8.42
C GLN A 578 17.88 -23.84 9.56
N LEU A 579 17.74 -22.58 10.00
CA LEU A 579 16.84 -22.28 11.11
C LEU A 579 15.36 -22.37 10.71
N THR A 580 14.99 -21.84 9.54
CA THR A 580 13.58 -21.81 9.12
C THR A 580 13.05 -23.14 8.66
N ASP A 581 13.76 -23.86 7.80
CA ASP A 581 13.24 -25.04 7.12
C ASP A 581 13.55 -26.32 7.88
N LYS A 582 14.69 -26.39 8.61
CA LYS A 582 15.13 -27.64 9.26
C LYS A 582 14.94 -27.63 10.77
N ASP A 583 15.27 -26.52 11.45
CA ASP A 583 15.23 -26.49 12.92
C ASP A 583 13.83 -26.19 13.45
N PHE A 584 13.06 -25.31 12.79
CA PHE A 584 11.81 -24.80 13.32
C PHE A 584 10.58 -24.99 12.41
N ASP A 585 10.73 -25.36 11.15
CA ASP A 585 9.63 -25.49 10.18
C ASP A 585 8.75 -24.23 10.12
N ILE A 586 9.41 -23.09 9.79
CA ILE A 586 8.78 -21.76 9.74
C ILE A 586 8.14 -21.54 8.37
N ASP A 587 6.82 -21.51 8.29
CA ASP A 587 6.05 -21.27 7.06
C ASP A 587 6.00 -19.78 6.65
N GLY A 588 6.31 -18.85 7.55
CA GLY A 588 6.24 -17.41 7.29
C GLY A 588 6.59 -16.57 8.51
N ILE A 589 6.84 -15.29 8.29
CA ILE A 589 7.21 -14.33 9.32
C ILE A 589 6.09 -13.27 9.53
N PRO A 590 5.95 -12.69 10.76
CA PRO A 590 6.77 -12.93 11.95
C PRO A 590 6.58 -14.33 12.53
N SER A 591 7.66 -14.93 13.05
CA SER A 591 7.64 -16.18 13.79
C SER A 591 8.47 -16.07 15.05
N TYR A 592 7.99 -16.67 16.13
CA TYR A 592 8.58 -16.51 17.43
C TYR A 592 9.09 -17.82 18.00
N VAL A 593 10.34 -17.83 18.50
CA VAL A 593 10.87 -18.93 19.30
C VAL A 593 11.09 -18.45 20.72
N LEU A 594 10.44 -19.11 21.65
CA LEU A 594 10.57 -18.85 23.09
C LEU A 594 11.58 -19.80 23.69
N VAL A 595 12.65 -19.27 24.30
CA VAL A 595 13.65 -20.02 25.07
C VAL A 595 13.37 -19.77 26.56
N LYS A 596 13.22 -20.85 27.33
CA LYS A 596 12.96 -20.79 28.76
C LYS A 596 14.25 -20.70 29.59
N LYS A 597 14.13 -20.37 30.87
CA LYS A 597 15.26 -20.27 31.82
C LYS A 597 16.11 -21.56 31.90
N ASP A 598 15.50 -22.73 31.69
CA ASP A 598 16.20 -24.01 31.66
C ASP A 598 16.93 -24.31 30.37
N GLY A 599 16.78 -23.43 29.33
CA GLY A 599 17.36 -23.56 28.01
C GLY A 599 16.51 -24.38 27.04
N SER A 600 15.36 -24.89 27.41
CA SER A 600 14.41 -25.50 26.49
C SER A 600 13.78 -24.44 25.60
N TYR A 601 13.52 -24.76 24.33
CA TYR A 601 12.93 -23.81 23.39
C TYR A 601 11.93 -24.47 22.44
N SER A 602 11.01 -23.67 21.94
CA SER A 602 10.01 -24.11 20.97
C SER A 602 9.53 -22.96 20.10
N LEU A 603 9.13 -23.28 18.85
CA LEU A 603 8.41 -22.37 17.98
C LEU A 603 7.02 -22.07 18.59
N ARG A 604 6.65 -20.81 18.62
CA ARG A 604 5.45 -20.30 19.29
C ARG A 604 4.69 -19.32 18.39
N ASN A 605 4.27 -19.77 17.21
CA ASN A 605 3.47 -18.97 16.27
C ASN A 605 2.10 -18.53 16.84
N ASP A 606 1.66 -19.17 17.93
CA ASP A 606 0.50 -18.73 18.69
C ASP A 606 0.72 -17.37 19.39
N LEU A 607 1.96 -16.93 19.55
CA LEU A 607 2.35 -15.61 20.09
C LEU A 607 2.21 -14.47 19.07
N ARG A 608 1.78 -14.73 17.84
CA ARG A 608 1.29 -13.69 16.92
C ARG A 608 0.04 -12.99 17.47
N ASN A 609 -0.66 -13.61 18.41
CA ASN A 609 -1.69 -12.95 19.20
C ASN A 609 -1.04 -12.12 20.31
N HIS A 610 -1.23 -10.80 20.28
CA HIS A 610 -0.56 -9.84 21.15
C HIS A 610 -0.84 -10.07 22.65
N ASP A 611 -2.10 -10.31 23.04
CA ASP A 611 -2.45 -10.57 24.44
C ASP A 611 -1.80 -11.84 24.95
N LYS A 612 -1.78 -12.89 24.12
CA LYS A 612 -1.13 -14.16 24.45
C LYS A 612 0.38 -14.01 24.55
N PHE A 613 0.97 -13.16 23.71
CA PHE A 613 2.39 -12.80 23.75
C PHE A 613 2.77 -12.20 25.11
N ILE A 614 2.08 -11.14 25.52
CA ILE A 614 2.32 -10.46 26.81
C ILE A 614 2.14 -11.43 27.98
N ASN A 615 1.01 -12.12 28.02
CA ASN A 615 0.68 -13.03 29.13
C ASN A 615 1.66 -14.19 29.25
N THR A 616 2.13 -14.74 28.12
CA THR A 616 3.12 -15.82 28.12
C THR A 616 4.46 -15.34 28.67
N LEU A 617 4.97 -14.20 28.18
CA LEU A 617 6.25 -13.67 28.68
C LEU A 617 6.19 -13.33 30.16
N LYS A 618 5.12 -12.72 30.64
CA LYS A 618 4.92 -12.46 32.08
C LYS A 618 4.87 -13.75 32.91
N ALA A 619 4.34 -14.84 32.38
CA ALA A 619 4.30 -16.12 33.05
C ALA A 619 5.68 -16.79 33.14
N GLU A 620 6.47 -16.74 32.07
CA GLU A 620 7.83 -17.35 32.05
C GLU A 620 8.87 -16.52 32.83
N LEU A 621 8.60 -15.25 33.10
CA LEU A 621 9.46 -14.40 33.93
C LEU A 621 9.29 -14.65 35.42
N LYS A 622 8.10 -15.11 35.86
CA LYS A 622 7.83 -15.49 37.26
C LYS A 622 8.60 -16.74 37.66
#